data_7f60cf583c0400c3ca757abe8582f7f8
#
_entry.id   7f60cf583c0400c3ca757abe8582f7f8
#
_cell.length_a   1.000
_cell.length_b   1.000
_cell.length_c   1.000
_cell.angle_alpha   90.00
_cell.angle_beta   90.00
_cell.angle_gamma   90.00
#
_symmetry.space_group_name_H-M   'P 1'
#
loop_
_entity.id
_entity.type
_entity.pdbx_description
1 polymer ?
#
loop_
_entity_poly.entity_id
_entity_poly.type
_entity_poly.pdbx_seq_one_letter_code
_entity_poly.pdbx_strand_id
1 'polypeptide(L)' 'LNDKLAFIKHLFDGSAEDYNRVLSQLNTTSDLTEATHLIRNVVKPDYNNWEGKEDYEARFMEIIEARFE' A
#
# COMPACT_ATOMS: atom_id res chain seq x y z
N LEU A 1 4.68 7.60 -13.49
CA LEU A 1 5.66 8.39 -12.86
C LEU A 1 5.18 9.19 -11.68
N ASN A 2 3.85 9.40 -11.58
CA ASN A 2 3.25 10.00 -10.40
C ASN A 2 2.44 8.98 -9.61
N ASP A 3 2.87 7.71 -9.67
CA ASP A 3 2.17 6.64 -8.98
C ASP A 3 2.09 6.92 -7.47
N LYS A 4 3.17 7.45 -6.91
CA LYS A 4 3.19 7.80 -5.48
C LYS A 4 2.08 8.78 -5.14
N LEU A 5 1.94 9.84 -5.94
CA LEU A 5 0.91 10.85 -5.68
C LEU A 5 -0.50 10.28 -5.85
N ALA A 6 -0.68 9.41 -6.86
CA ALA A 6 -1.96 8.76 -7.07
C ALA A 6 -2.31 7.85 -5.90
N PHE A 7 -1.34 7.10 -5.40
CA PHE A 7 -1.57 6.23 -4.25
C PHE A 7 -1.94 7.03 -3.01
N ILE A 8 -1.22 8.10 -2.74
CA ILE A 8 -1.52 8.96 -1.60
C ILE A 8 -2.95 9.50 -1.72
N LYS A 9 -3.29 10.00 -2.90
CA LYS A 9 -4.59 10.62 -3.12
C LYS A 9 -5.73 9.61 -3.04
N HIS A 10 -5.57 8.46 -3.67
CA HIS A 10 -6.66 7.50 -3.83
C HIS A 10 -6.67 6.38 -2.81
N LEU A 11 -5.51 5.92 -2.38
CA LEU A 11 -5.44 4.82 -1.43
C LEU A 11 -5.32 5.29 0.03
N PHE A 12 -4.80 6.49 0.24
CA PHE A 12 -4.54 7.01 1.60
C PHE A 12 -5.25 8.33 1.88
N ASP A 13 -6.31 8.61 1.12
CA ASP A 13 -7.14 9.81 1.33
C ASP A 13 -6.34 11.11 1.39
N GLY A 14 -5.26 11.17 0.63
CA GLY A 14 -4.41 12.35 0.59
C GLY A 14 -3.43 12.48 1.73
N SER A 15 -3.31 11.46 2.58
CA SER A 15 -2.39 11.50 3.72
C SER A 15 -1.03 10.94 3.36
N ALA A 16 -0.08 11.83 3.07
CA ALA A 16 1.29 11.43 2.81
C ALA A 16 1.93 10.80 4.05
N GLU A 17 1.52 11.22 5.23
CA GLU A 17 2.02 10.63 6.48
C GLU A 17 1.70 9.16 6.58
N ASP A 18 0.45 8.79 6.28
CA ASP A 18 0.03 7.39 6.32
C ASP A 18 0.76 6.58 5.26
N TYR A 19 0.92 7.14 4.06
CA TYR A 19 1.66 6.48 3.01
C TYR A 19 3.09 6.16 3.46
N ASN A 20 3.77 7.14 4.01
CA ASN A 20 5.15 6.96 4.48
C ASN A 20 5.23 5.99 5.63
N ARG A 21 4.25 6.01 6.53
CA ARG A 21 4.20 5.08 7.65
C ARG A 21 4.05 3.64 7.17
N VAL A 22 3.16 3.43 6.20
CA VAL A 22 2.96 2.09 5.66
C VAL A 22 4.23 1.59 4.98
N LEU A 23 4.88 2.42 4.19
CA LEU A 23 6.13 2.03 3.56
C LEU A 23 7.21 1.70 4.58
N SER A 24 7.28 2.45 5.67
CA SER A 24 8.23 2.16 6.75
C SER A 24 7.95 0.80 7.37
N GLN A 25 6.68 0.48 7.60
CA GLN A 25 6.30 -0.82 8.13
C GLN A 25 6.64 -1.93 7.15
N LEU A 26 6.41 -1.71 5.86
CA LEU A 26 6.75 -2.70 4.85
C LEU A 26 8.25 -2.98 4.80
N ASN A 27 9.06 -1.96 5.07
CA ASN A 27 10.51 -2.13 5.11
C ASN A 27 10.97 -3.02 6.26
N THR A 28 10.14 -3.21 7.28
CA THR A 28 10.47 -4.08 8.41
C THR A 28 9.98 -5.51 8.22
N THR A 29 9.22 -5.79 7.15
CA THR A 29 8.75 -7.15 6.90
C THR A 29 9.87 -8.00 6.30
N SER A 30 9.82 -9.30 6.56
CA SER A 30 10.85 -10.22 6.12
C SER A 30 10.68 -10.68 4.68
N ASP A 31 9.43 -10.78 4.23
CA ASP A 31 9.15 -11.28 2.89
C ASP A 31 7.83 -10.72 2.36
N LEU A 32 7.54 -11.06 1.11
CA LEU A 32 6.35 -10.56 0.44
C LEU A 32 5.06 -11.04 1.10
N THR A 33 5.04 -12.27 1.58
CA THR A 33 3.86 -12.81 2.26
C THR A 33 3.50 -11.98 3.47
N GLU A 34 4.50 -11.61 4.26
CA GLU A 34 4.31 -10.79 5.45
C GLU A 34 3.85 -9.38 5.09
N ALA A 35 4.46 -8.81 4.04
CA ALA A 35 4.07 -7.49 3.55
C ALA A 35 2.63 -7.47 3.06
N THR A 36 2.24 -8.50 2.29
CA THR A 36 0.87 -8.63 1.79
C THR A 36 -0.12 -8.76 2.95
N HIS A 37 0.24 -9.53 3.97
CA HIS A 37 -0.59 -9.71 5.15
C HIS A 37 -0.82 -8.39 5.88
N LEU A 38 0.23 -7.61 6.03
CA LEU A 38 0.14 -6.29 6.66
C LEU A 38 -0.85 -5.40 5.90
N ILE A 39 -0.72 -5.36 4.58
CA ILE A 39 -1.60 -4.52 3.77
C ILE A 39 -3.06 -4.98 3.90
N ARG A 40 -3.32 -6.26 3.76
CA ARG A 40 -4.68 -6.78 3.78
C ARG A 40 -5.37 -6.67 5.13
N ASN A 41 -4.62 -6.85 6.21
CA ASN A 41 -5.23 -6.95 7.54
C ASN A 41 -5.13 -5.67 8.35
N VAL A 42 -4.21 -4.78 8.02
CA VAL A 42 -3.99 -3.55 8.77
C VAL A 42 -4.34 -2.32 7.93
N VAL A 43 -3.79 -2.24 6.73
CA VAL A 43 -3.94 -1.04 5.90
C VAL A 43 -5.32 -0.96 5.26
N LYS A 44 -5.75 -1.99 4.57
CA LYS A 44 -7.03 -1.97 3.86
C LYS A 44 -8.22 -1.69 4.76
N PRO A 45 -8.34 -2.33 5.94
CA PRO A 45 -9.49 -2.04 6.80
C PRO A 45 -9.60 -0.59 7.24
N ASP A 46 -8.47 0.10 7.37
CA ASP A 46 -8.47 1.51 7.74
C ASP A 46 -9.02 2.40 6.62
N TYR A 47 -9.05 1.89 5.39
CA TYR A 47 -9.47 2.65 4.22
C TYR A 47 -10.62 1.97 3.50
N ASN A 48 -11.50 1.36 4.25
CA ASN A 48 -12.71 0.72 3.72
C ASN A 48 -12.37 -0.38 2.69
N ASN A 49 -11.27 -1.11 2.94
CA ASN A 49 -10.77 -2.19 2.09
C ASN A 49 -10.44 -1.73 0.66
N TRP A 50 -10.21 -0.44 0.47
CA TRP A 50 -9.95 0.17 -0.83
C TRP A 50 -11.03 -0.17 -1.85
N GLU A 51 -12.28 -0.23 -1.38
CA GLU A 51 -13.42 -0.54 -2.22
C GLU A 51 -13.56 0.51 -3.33
N GLY A 52 -13.70 0.04 -4.55
CA GLY A 52 -13.78 0.93 -5.71
C GLY A 52 -12.43 1.42 -6.20
N LYS A 53 -11.33 0.97 -5.59
CA LYS A 53 -9.99 1.44 -5.93
C LYS A 53 -9.05 0.28 -6.29
N GLU A 54 -9.63 -0.79 -6.84
CA GLU A 54 -8.90 -2.02 -7.12
C GLU A 54 -7.78 -1.82 -8.13
N ASP A 55 -7.95 -0.90 -9.08
CA ASP A 55 -6.91 -0.61 -10.07
C ASP A 55 -5.67 -0.04 -9.40
N TYR A 56 -5.86 0.88 -8.46
CA TYR A 56 -4.76 1.47 -7.72
C TYR A 56 -4.12 0.46 -6.78
N GLU A 57 -4.94 -0.37 -6.16
CA GLU A 57 -4.45 -1.42 -5.29
C GLU A 57 -3.55 -2.39 -6.05
N ALA A 58 -3.98 -2.86 -7.22
CA ALA A 58 -3.22 -3.78 -8.02
C ALA A 58 -1.86 -3.20 -8.40
N ARG A 59 -1.85 -1.94 -8.79
CA ARG A 59 -0.61 -1.25 -9.15
C ARG A 59 0.32 -1.11 -7.94
N PHE A 60 -0.26 -0.76 -6.79
CA PHE A 60 0.51 -0.63 -5.57
C PHE A 60 1.13 -1.97 -5.17
N MET A 61 0.38 -3.04 -5.28
CA MET A 61 0.88 -4.38 -4.97
C MET A 61 2.00 -4.81 -5.91
N GLU A 62 1.91 -4.44 -7.19
CA GLU A 62 3.00 -4.72 -8.14
C GLU A 62 4.31 -4.06 -7.68
N ILE A 63 4.22 -2.82 -7.24
CA ILE A 63 5.39 -2.09 -6.77
C ILE A 63 5.95 -2.73 -5.50
N ILE A 64 5.08 -3.16 -4.60
CA ILE A 64 5.49 -3.85 -3.39
C ILE A 64 6.20 -5.16 -3.74
N GLU A 65 5.63 -5.94 -4.65
CA GLU A 65 6.23 -7.20 -5.06
C GLU A 65 7.64 -7.00 -5.63
N ALA A 66 7.83 -5.94 -6.41
CA ALA A 66 9.13 -5.64 -7.00
C ALA A 66 10.19 -5.37 -5.95
N ARG A 67 9.80 -4.90 -4.78
CA ARG A 67 10.75 -4.60 -3.70
C ARG A 67 11.31 -5.87 -3.06
N PHE A 68 10.65 -7.00 -3.25
CA PHE A 68 11.05 -8.27 -2.64
C PHE A 68 11.65 -9.25 -3.64
N GLU A 69 11.86 -8.83 -4.85
CA GLU A 69 12.52 -9.67 -5.85
C GLU A 69 14.02 -9.72 -5.71
#